data_79041eeb7a48818aea8187e1c45c8c87
#
_entry.id   79041eeb7a48818aea8187e1c45c8c87
#
_cell.length_a   1.000
_cell.length_b   1.000
_cell.length_c   1.000
_cell.angle_alpha   90.00
_cell.angle_beta   90.00
_cell.angle_gamma   90.00
#
_symmetry.space_group_name_H-M   'P 1'
#
loop_
_entity.id
_entity.type
_entity.pdbx_description
1 polymer ?
#
loop_
_entity_poly.entity_id
_entity_poly.type
_entity_poly.pdbx_seq_one_letter_code
_entity_poly.pdbx_strand_id
1 'polypeptide(L)'
;MSEKIKNNSCCALPFMHVQSEPDGKIKLCCLAKNTVKDSNGNPYNFGKDKIDTFFNSDYMKNIRKDMLNDVQVADCKGCYDEEAAGGISQRQVYTQEWIAKDPSIEETMLQAEHNDYYIEPKVKYFDFRFGNMCNLKCRSCGPVNSIQLLKESREIEHPEKNKFFLYNEHEIDNINDWYQTPMFFENFRAQEENIRQIYFTGGEPTIIEQNYELLQHLVDTGKASRVSLIFSTNMTNIQDRFVKLVEQFERVTFLASCEGFGDVHEYLRAPAKWNVFEKNITRLANMDPWKTVIMCTPVIQSVNLADITKFFEWIENINDTFGYSRVQILPIILTFPRHLDLEILPLEMKQRALAKLEDFVAKHPRLQNSIHFMGRMNVIRDKCNKDSFDPEALVKFRTYTFMLDEHRGQSLVNVNPELYNLLQSL
;
A
#
# COMPACT_ATOMS: atom_id res chain seq x y z
N MET A 1 -12.18 -14.10 21.72
CA MET A 1 -12.67 -12.74 21.42
C MET A 1 -14.07 -12.59 22.00
N SER A 2 -14.23 -11.65 22.94
CA SER A 2 -15.52 -11.37 23.64
C SER A 2 -16.58 -10.82 22.68
N GLU A 3 -17.85 -10.92 23.05
CA GLU A 3 -18.96 -10.39 22.24
C GLU A 3 -18.84 -8.88 22.04
N LYS A 4 -18.31 -8.16 23.03
CA LYS A 4 -18.08 -6.72 22.95
C LYS A 4 -17.12 -6.31 21.85
N ILE A 5 -16.12 -7.14 21.54
CA ILE A 5 -15.13 -6.87 20.48
C ILE A 5 -15.59 -7.44 19.13
N LYS A 6 -16.49 -8.40 19.12
CA LYS A 6 -17.14 -8.91 17.91
C LYS A 6 -18.22 -7.99 17.34
N ASN A 7 -18.41 -6.79 17.93
CA ASN A 7 -19.39 -5.82 17.47
C ASN A 7 -19.07 -5.30 16.04
N ASN A 8 -20.01 -4.55 15.47
CA ASN A 8 -19.92 -4.07 14.08
C ASN A 8 -19.02 -2.84 13.90
N SER A 9 -18.39 -2.33 14.96
CA SER A 9 -17.58 -1.08 14.91
C SER A 9 -16.14 -1.27 15.36
N CYS A 10 -15.86 -2.30 16.16
CA CYS A 10 -14.57 -2.45 16.84
C CYS A 10 -13.40 -2.79 15.90
N CYS A 11 -12.24 -2.15 16.15
CA CYS A 11 -10.99 -2.42 15.49
C CYS A 11 -9.85 -2.46 16.51
N ALA A 12 -8.92 -3.39 16.38
CA ALA A 12 -7.75 -3.50 17.27
C ALA A 12 -6.71 -2.39 17.07
N LEU A 13 -6.63 -1.80 15.87
CA LEU A 13 -5.56 -0.85 15.52
C LEU A 13 -5.48 0.37 16.44
N PRO A 14 -6.57 1.04 16.87
CA PRO A 14 -6.47 2.18 17.79
C PRO A 14 -5.86 1.87 19.16
N PHE A 15 -5.68 0.60 19.48
CA PHE A 15 -5.18 0.13 20.77
C PHE A 15 -3.71 -0.30 20.75
N MET A 16 -3.10 -0.48 19.55
CA MET A 16 -1.76 -1.04 19.47
C MET A 16 -0.94 -0.62 18.22
N HIS A 17 -1.46 0.28 17.42
CA HIS A 17 -0.88 0.64 16.12
C HIS A 17 -0.66 2.14 15.98
N VAL A 18 0.39 2.51 15.25
CA VAL A 18 0.66 3.89 14.84
C VAL A 18 1.05 3.90 13.36
N GLN A 19 0.37 4.75 12.60
CA GLN A 19 0.73 5.04 11.21
C GLN A 19 1.20 6.48 11.06
N SER A 20 2.26 6.69 10.29
CA SER A 20 2.66 8.01 9.81
C SER A 20 2.31 8.22 8.33
N GLU A 21 1.87 9.44 7.98
CA GLU A 21 1.83 9.90 6.60
C GLU A 21 3.24 10.31 6.12
N PRO A 22 3.46 10.54 4.80
CA PRO A 22 4.78 10.94 4.30
C PRO A 22 5.37 12.20 4.98
N ASP A 23 4.53 13.11 5.45
CA ASP A 23 4.93 14.33 6.17
C ASP A 23 5.01 14.14 7.70
N GLY A 24 4.88 12.91 8.19
CA GLY A 24 4.96 12.56 9.61
C GLY A 24 3.67 12.74 10.41
N LYS A 25 2.58 13.22 9.79
CA LYS A 25 1.28 13.31 10.45
C LYS A 25 0.77 11.92 10.82
N ILE A 26 0.11 11.83 11.98
CA ILE A 26 -0.40 10.55 12.50
C ILE A 26 -1.80 10.29 11.96
N LYS A 27 -2.06 9.06 11.53
CA LYS A 27 -3.40 8.56 11.20
C LYS A 27 -3.75 7.32 12.00
N LEU A 28 -5.05 7.05 12.06
CA LEU A 28 -5.57 5.85 12.72
C LEU A 28 -5.11 4.56 11.97
N CYS A 29 -5.18 4.58 10.67
CA CYS A 29 -4.68 3.53 9.76
C CYS A 29 -4.65 4.05 8.31
N CYS A 30 -4.14 3.25 7.38
CA CYS A 30 -4.00 3.62 5.96
C CYS A 30 -5.34 3.94 5.26
N LEU A 31 -6.46 3.47 5.76
CA LEU A 31 -7.80 3.73 5.22
C LEU A 31 -8.51 4.92 5.88
N ALA A 32 -8.04 5.38 7.03
CA ALA A 32 -8.64 6.51 7.74
C ALA A 32 -8.55 7.79 6.89
N LYS A 33 -9.62 8.61 6.93
CA LYS A 33 -9.68 9.85 6.15
C LYS A 33 -8.89 10.98 6.80
N ASN A 34 -8.99 11.08 8.11
CA ASN A 34 -8.43 12.20 8.87
C ASN A 34 -7.14 11.82 9.58
N THR A 35 -6.32 12.82 9.87
CA THR A 35 -5.18 12.73 10.78
C THR A 35 -5.64 12.84 12.23
N VAL A 36 -4.88 12.26 13.15
CA VAL A 36 -5.09 12.44 14.58
C VAL A 36 -4.76 13.89 14.94
N LYS A 37 -5.66 14.57 15.68
CA LYS A 37 -5.59 16.02 15.95
C LYS A 37 -5.63 16.32 17.45
N ASP A 38 -5.04 17.45 17.81
CA ASP A 38 -5.19 18.07 19.13
C ASP A 38 -6.57 18.75 19.29
N SER A 39 -6.84 19.29 20.46
CA SER A 39 -8.07 20.01 20.79
C SER A 39 -8.28 21.29 19.97
N ASN A 40 -7.23 21.83 19.35
CA ASN A 40 -7.28 23.02 18.49
C ASN A 40 -7.45 22.65 17.00
N GLY A 41 -7.50 21.35 16.68
CA GLY A 41 -7.63 20.85 15.32
C GLY A 41 -6.30 20.71 14.56
N ASN A 42 -5.14 20.90 15.22
CA ASN A 42 -3.84 20.72 14.59
C ASN A 42 -3.48 19.23 14.52
N PRO A 43 -2.93 18.73 13.40
CA PRO A 43 -2.50 17.34 13.31
C PRO A 43 -1.25 17.10 14.16
N TYR A 44 -1.23 15.97 14.87
CA TYR A 44 -0.02 15.47 15.52
C TYR A 44 0.98 14.95 14.49
N ASN A 45 2.28 15.02 14.84
CA ASN A 45 3.39 14.58 14.01
C ASN A 45 4.36 13.71 14.80
N PHE A 46 4.69 12.54 14.28
CA PHE A 46 5.53 11.56 14.98
C PHE A 46 6.97 12.07 15.26
N GLY A 47 7.46 12.99 14.43
CA GLY A 47 8.78 13.61 14.61
C GLY A 47 8.79 14.83 15.56
N LYS A 48 7.64 15.26 16.09
CA LYS A 48 7.53 16.47 16.93
C LYS A 48 6.83 16.21 18.27
N ASP A 49 5.86 15.31 18.27
CA ASP A 49 4.98 15.07 19.41
C ASP A 49 5.31 13.74 20.08
N LYS A 50 5.22 13.68 21.42
CA LYS A 50 5.42 12.44 22.17
C LYS A 50 4.29 11.45 21.91
N ILE A 51 4.65 10.17 21.82
CA ILE A 51 3.69 9.09 21.54
C ILE A 51 2.54 9.04 22.55
N ASP A 52 2.81 9.23 23.82
CA ASP A 52 1.78 9.24 24.88
C ASP A 52 0.72 10.33 24.63
N THR A 53 1.15 11.51 24.16
CA THR A 53 0.27 12.64 23.92
C THR A 53 -0.72 12.38 22.78
N PHE A 54 -0.24 11.92 21.63
CA PHE A 54 -1.16 11.68 20.50
C PHE A 54 -1.94 10.37 20.62
N PHE A 55 -1.34 9.35 21.24
CA PHE A 55 -1.98 8.05 21.41
C PHE A 55 -3.15 8.12 22.40
N ASN A 56 -3.13 9.06 23.33
CA ASN A 56 -4.19 9.31 24.31
C ASN A 56 -4.87 10.68 24.17
N SER A 57 -4.75 11.29 23.00
CA SER A 57 -5.53 12.50 22.68
C SER A 57 -7.04 12.24 22.79
N ASP A 58 -7.80 13.29 23.00
CA ASP A 58 -9.28 13.19 23.04
C ASP A 58 -9.84 12.59 21.76
N TYR A 59 -9.20 12.86 20.60
CA TYR A 59 -9.52 12.23 19.34
C TYR A 59 -9.42 10.71 19.42
N MET A 60 -8.31 10.15 19.91
CA MET A 60 -8.09 8.71 20.01
C MET A 60 -8.96 8.04 21.09
N LYS A 61 -9.16 8.73 22.23
CA LYS A 61 -10.05 8.24 23.28
C LYS A 61 -11.50 8.14 22.80
N ASN A 62 -11.98 9.14 22.07
CA ASN A 62 -13.33 9.12 21.49
C ASN A 62 -13.50 8.00 20.47
N ILE A 63 -12.51 7.76 19.61
CA ILE A 63 -12.53 6.63 18.67
C ILE A 63 -12.66 5.28 19.40
N ARG A 64 -11.82 5.05 20.44
CA ARG A 64 -11.89 3.84 21.26
C ARG A 64 -13.25 3.69 21.94
N LYS A 65 -13.79 4.80 22.47
CA LYS A 65 -15.12 4.86 23.09
C LYS A 65 -16.19 4.45 22.11
N ASP A 66 -16.24 5.06 20.94
CA ASP A 66 -17.26 4.79 19.93
C ASP A 66 -17.19 3.32 19.49
N MET A 67 -16.00 2.83 19.18
CA MET A 67 -15.79 1.44 18.76
C MET A 67 -16.24 0.41 19.81
N LEU A 68 -15.92 0.62 21.09
CA LEU A 68 -16.31 -0.29 22.17
C LEU A 68 -17.82 -0.23 22.50
N ASN A 69 -18.49 0.87 22.15
CA ASN A 69 -19.94 1.04 22.32
C ASN A 69 -20.74 0.76 21.03
N ASP A 70 -20.13 0.07 20.06
CA ASP A 70 -20.75 -0.27 18.76
C ASP A 70 -21.24 0.95 17.96
N VAL A 71 -20.54 2.09 18.10
CA VAL A 71 -20.78 3.30 17.31
C VAL A 71 -19.78 3.36 16.15
N GLN A 72 -20.29 3.49 14.94
CA GLN A 72 -19.45 3.59 13.74
C GLN A 72 -18.66 4.89 13.72
N VAL A 73 -17.35 4.78 13.57
CA VAL A 73 -16.42 5.91 13.45
C VAL A 73 -16.38 6.39 12.00
N ALA A 74 -16.57 7.69 11.76
CA ALA A 74 -16.62 8.26 10.42
C ALA A 74 -15.33 8.00 9.60
N ASP A 75 -14.17 7.96 10.25
CA ASP A 75 -12.89 7.65 9.62
C ASP A 75 -12.78 6.22 9.11
N CYS A 76 -13.56 5.30 9.65
CA CYS A 76 -13.58 3.89 9.29
C CYS A 76 -14.66 3.54 8.27
N LYS A 77 -15.33 4.55 7.67
CA LYS A 77 -16.44 4.35 6.72
C LYS A 77 -16.09 3.35 5.60
N GLY A 78 -14.88 3.35 5.07
CA GLY A 78 -14.46 2.43 4.01
C GLY A 78 -14.58 0.96 4.41
N CYS A 79 -14.22 0.60 5.67
CA CYS A 79 -14.38 -0.76 6.17
C CYS A 79 -15.85 -1.13 6.34
N TYR A 80 -16.67 -0.22 6.87
CA TYR A 80 -18.10 -0.48 7.06
C TYR A 80 -18.85 -0.62 5.73
N ASP A 81 -18.49 0.18 4.72
CA ASP A 81 -19.06 0.08 3.38
C ASP A 81 -18.71 -1.27 2.72
N GLU A 82 -17.47 -1.75 2.89
CA GLU A 82 -17.03 -3.06 2.40
C GLU A 82 -17.82 -4.21 3.07
N GLU A 83 -18.02 -4.12 4.38
CA GLU A 83 -18.80 -5.09 5.15
C GLU A 83 -20.28 -5.08 4.76
N ALA A 84 -20.86 -3.90 4.58
CA ALA A 84 -22.23 -3.75 4.12
C ALA A 84 -22.47 -4.32 2.71
N ALA A 85 -21.43 -4.33 1.87
CA ALA A 85 -21.43 -4.98 0.56
C ALA A 85 -21.19 -6.50 0.63
N GLY A 86 -21.07 -7.09 1.84
CA GLY A 86 -20.83 -8.52 2.05
C GLY A 86 -19.35 -8.94 1.97
N GLY A 87 -18.42 -7.97 1.95
CA GLY A 87 -16.98 -8.21 1.99
C GLY A 87 -16.43 -8.39 3.40
N ILE A 88 -15.17 -8.79 3.48
CA ILE A 88 -14.39 -8.85 4.73
C ILE A 88 -13.43 -7.67 4.75
N SER A 89 -13.64 -6.73 5.66
CA SER A 89 -12.85 -5.51 5.74
C SER A 89 -11.49 -5.73 6.43
N GLN A 90 -10.56 -4.80 6.19
CA GLN A 90 -9.28 -4.80 6.90
C GLN A 90 -9.45 -4.68 8.43
N ARG A 91 -10.47 -3.96 8.91
CA ARG A 91 -10.83 -3.87 10.32
C ARG A 91 -11.05 -5.25 10.94
N GLN A 92 -11.83 -6.09 10.28
CA GLN A 92 -12.12 -7.45 10.74
C GLN A 92 -10.88 -8.33 10.69
N VAL A 93 -10.13 -8.29 9.58
CA VAL A 93 -8.89 -9.05 9.41
C VAL A 93 -7.87 -8.69 10.50
N TYR A 94 -7.55 -7.42 10.66
CA TYR A 94 -6.56 -6.99 11.68
C TYR A 94 -7.01 -7.32 13.10
N THR A 95 -8.29 -7.15 13.43
CA THR A 95 -8.79 -7.46 14.77
C THR A 95 -8.66 -8.95 15.08
N GLN A 96 -9.05 -9.80 14.14
CA GLN A 96 -8.95 -11.25 14.30
C GLN A 96 -7.50 -11.73 14.39
N GLU A 97 -6.65 -11.28 13.47
CA GLU A 97 -5.25 -11.70 13.41
C GLU A 97 -4.44 -11.25 14.63
N TRP A 98 -4.61 -9.99 15.04
CA TRP A 98 -3.82 -9.43 16.13
C TRP A 98 -4.24 -9.99 17.49
N ILE A 99 -5.53 -10.17 17.74
CA ILE A 99 -6.00 -10.81 18.99
C ILE A 99 -5.58 -12.29 19.04
N ALA A 100 -5.58 -12.98 17.89
CA ALA A 100 -5.11 -14.37 17.82
C ALA A 100 -3.60 -14.47 18.10
N LYS A 101 -2.79 -13.50 17.63
CA LYS A 101 -1.34 -13.45 17.89
C LYS A 101 -1.01 -13.02 19.33
N ASP A 102 -1.77 -12.11 19.88
CA ASP A 102 -1.53 -11.51 21.19
C ASP A 102 -2.83 -11.20 21.93
N PRO A 103 -3.33 -12.14 22.76
CA PRO A 103 -4.56 -11.94 23.53
C PRO A 103 -4.55 -10.74 24.48
N SER A 104 -3.36 -10.23 24.86
CA SER A 104 -3.27 -9.04 25.74
C SER A 104 -3.84 -7.78 25.09
N ILE A 105 -4.01 -7.77 23.77
CA ILE A 105 -4.69 -6.69 23.05
C ILE A 105 -6.17 -6.65 23.42
N GLU A 106 -6.83 -7.81 23.45
CA GLU A 106 -8.23 -7.90 23.90
C GLU A 106 -8.40 -7.41 25.33
N GLU A 107 -7.48 -7.79 26.22
CA GLU A 107 -7.49 -7.33 27.61
C GLU A 107 -7.36 -5.80 27.69
N THR A 108 -6.42 -5.22 26.92
CA THR A 108 -6.22 -3.76 26.84
C THR A 108 -7.47 -3.06 26.34
N MET A 109 -8.14 -3.61 25.32
CA MET A 109 -9.38 -3.06 24.77
C MET A 109 -10.49 -3.04 25.83
N LEU A 110 -10.69 -4.15 26.55
CA LEU A 110 -11.72 -4.25 27.59
C LEU A 110 -11.43 -3.36 28.81
N GLN A 111 -10.15 -3.21 29.18
CA GLN A 111 -9.74 -2.35 30.30
C GLN A 111 -9.85 -0.86 29.97
N ALA A 112 -9.76 -0.46 28.71
CA ALA A 112 -9.82 0.94 28.30
C ALA A 112 -11.09 1.65 28.78
N GLU A 113 -12.23 0.96 28.81
CA GLU A 113 -13.52 1.50 29.26
C GLU A 113 -13.48 1.94 30.73
N HIS A 114 -12.74 1.23 31.58
CA HIS A 114 -12.62 1.52 33.00
C HIS A 114 -11.66 2.66 33.33
N ASN A 115 -10.93 3.16 32.30
CA ASN A 115 -9.90 4.20 32.44
C ASN A 115 -10.13 5.37 31.48
N ASP A 116 -11.38 5.79 31.29
CA ASP A 116 -11.76 6.88 30.38
C ASP A 116 -11.13 6.74 28.96
N TYR A 117 -11.08 5.49 28.49
CA TYR A 117 -10.47 5.10 27.20
C TYR A 117 -8.98 5.49 27.04
N TYR A 118 -8.33 5.90 28.12
CA TYR A 118 -6.88 5.99 28.22
C TYR A 118 -6.26 4.60 28.29
N ILE A 119 -5.19 4.39 27.55
CA ILE A 119 -4.39 3.16 27.60
C ILE A 119 -2.90 3.51 27.62
N GLU A 120 -2.10 2.72 28.35
CA GLU A 120 -0.65 2.84 28.26
C GLU A 120 -0.21 2.51 26.82
N PRO A 121 0.57 3.39 26.16
CA PRO A 121 1.03 3.13 24.80
C PRO A 121 1.93 1.89 24.76
N LYS A 122 1.42 0.80 24.20
CA LYS A 122 2.15 -0.44 23.89
C LYS A 122 2.02 -0.72 22.40
N VAL A 123 2.76 0.06 21.61
CA VAL A 123 2.66 -0.04 20.16
C VAL A 123 3.33 -1.32 19.68
N LYS A 124 2.53 -2.21 19.10
CA LYS A 124 2.97 -3.51 18.57
C LYS A 124 3.19 -3.47 17.06
N TYR A 125 2.56 -2.54 16.39
CA TYR A 125 2.60 -2.40 14.94
C TYR A 125 2.83 -0.94 14.52
N PHE A 126 3.93 -0.68 13.81
CA PHE A 126 4.20 0.58 13.13
C PHE A 126 4.00 0.46 11.62
N ASP A 127 3.30 1.44 11.03
CA ASP A 127 3.20 1.66 9.58
C ASP A 127 3.91 2.98 9.27
N PHE A 128 5.15 2.90 8.77
CA PHE A 128 5.97 4.05 8.47
C PHE A 128 6.00 4.39 6.99
N ARG A 129 5.72 5.68 6.70
CA ARG A 129 5.82 6.28 5.37
C ARG A 129 6.83 7.40 5.41
N PHE A 130 8.11 7.06 5.30
CA PHE A 130 9.20 8.02 5.39
C PHE A 130 9.29 8.87 4.13
N GLY A 131 8.66 10.05 4.17
CA GLY A 131 8.76 11.06 3.13
C GLY A 131 8.36 10.58 1.73
N ASN A 132 8.95 11.22 0.73
CA ASN A 132 8.71 10.93 -0.68
C ASN A 132 9.97 10.52 -1.46
N MET A 133 11.01 10.08 -0.75
CA MET A 133 12.24 9.59 -1.39
C MET A 133 11.93 8.33 -2.21
N CYS A 134 11.79 8.48 -3.52
CA CYS A 134 11.54 7.41 -4.48
C CYS A 134 12.35 7.63 -5.73
N ASN A 135 12.88 6.55 -6.30
CA ASN A 135 13.67 6.58 -7.54
C ASN A 135 12.83 6.36 -8.81
N LEU A 136 11.51 6.19 -8.68
CA LEU A 136 10.59 5.99 -9.81
C LEU A 136 9.57 7.13 -9.96
N LYS A 137 8.99 7.22 -11.17
CA LYS A 137 7.96 8.18 -11.59
C LYS A 137 6.73 7.43 -12.11
N CYS A 138 6.14 6.57 -11.27
CA CYS A 138 5.02 5.72 -11.68
C CYS A 138 3.81 6.56 -12.10
N ARG A 139 3.12 6.17 -13.19
CA ARG A 139 1.98 6.94 -13.74
C ARG A 139 0.76 7.00 -12.80
N SER A 140 0.60 6.02 -11.92
CA SER A 140 -0.48 6.00 -10.93
C SER A 140 -0.12 6.65 -9.59
N CYS A 141 1.09 7.21 -9.46
CA CYS A 141 1.58 7.82 -8.23
C CYS A 141 1.43 9.35 -8.24
N GLY A 142 1.69 9.99 -7.10
CA GLY A 142 1.67 11.45 -6.95
C GLY A 142 2.98 12.02 -6.39
N PRO A 143 3.20 13.35 -6.55
CA PRO A 143 4.40 14.05 -6.05
C PRO A 143 4.65 13.90 -4.55
N VAL A 144 3.60 13.73 -3.76
CA VAL A 144 3.69 13.51 -2.30
C VAL A 144 4.39 12.18 -1.96
N ASN A 145 4.36 11.20 -2.87
CA ASN A 145 4.95 9.88 -2.67
C ASN A 145 6.22 9.64 -3.53
N SER A 146 6.59 10.60 -4.40
CA SER A 146 7.79 10.48 -5.22
C SER A 146 8.43 11.82 -5.52
N ILE A 147 9.66 12.01 -5.00
CA ILE A 147 10.47 13.19 -5.30
C ILE A 147 10.83 13.31 -6.80
N GLN A 148 10.96 12.16 -7.49
CA GLN A 148 11.22 12.17 -8.94
C GLN A 148 9.99 12.65 -9.70
N LEU A 149 8.79 12.27 -9.27
CA LEU A 149 7.55 12.74 -9.86
C LEU A 149 7.28 14.21 -9.52
N LEU A 150 7.68 14.67 -8.33
CA LEU A 150 7.64 16.08 -7.96
C LEU A 150 8.52 16.93 -8.87
N LYS A 151 9.78 16.50 -9.11
CA LYS A 151 10.69 17.18 -10.05
C LYS A 151 10.10 17.21 -11.44
N GLU A 152 9.65 16.07 -11.96
CA GLU A 152 9.01 15.98 -13.28
C GLU A 152 7.78 16.89 -13.41
N SER A 153 6.93 16.96 -12.40
CA SER A 153 5.73 17.83 -12.42
C SER A 153 6.07 19.32 -12.54
N ARG A 154 7.24 19.73 -12.03
CA ARG A 154 7.77 21.10 -12.17
C ARG A 154 8.36 21.35 -13.55
N GLU A 155 9.00 20.35 -14.15
CA GLU A 155 9.66 20.41 -15.46
C GLU A 155 8.67 20.37 -16.65
N ILE A 156 7.52 19.71 -16.50
CA ILE A 156 6.53 19.59 -17.57
C ILE A 156 5.95 20.98 -17.91
N GLU A 157 6.06 21.36 -19.19
CA GLU A 157 5.48 22.57 -19.75
C GLU A 157 4.17 22.24 -20.48
N HIS A 158 3.09 22.00 -19.72
CA HIS A 158 1.77 21.73 -20.26
C HIS A 158 0.69 22.50 -19.50
N PRO A 159 -0.27 23.17 -20.19
CA PRO A 159 -1.26 24.03 -19.52
C PRO A 159 -2.17 23.30 -18.53
N GLU A 160 -2.38 22.01 -18.72
CA GLU A 160 -3.27 21.20 -17.87
C GLU A 160 -2.53 20.41 -16.78
N LYS A 161 -1.20 20.51 -16.66
CA LYS A 161 -0.42 19.70 -15.73
C LYS A 161 -0.92 19.70 -14.29
N ASN A 162 -1.37 20.86 -13.81
CA ASN A 162 -1.87 21.03 -12.44
C ASN A 162 -3.21 20.30 -12.18
N LYS A 163 -3.88 19.80 -13.23
CA LYS A 163 -5.06 18.93 -13.06
C LYS A 163 -4.67 17.51 -12.68
N PHE A 164 -3.43 17.11 -12.91
CA PHE A 164 -2.93 15.74 -12.73
C PHE A 164 -1.95 15.62 -11.57
N PHE A 165 -1.14 16.63 -11.33
CA PHE A 165 -0.16 16.67 -10.25
C PHE A 165 -0.69 17.54 -9.11
N LEU A 166 -1.48 16.91 -8.22
CA LEU A 166 -2.09 17.59 -7.08
C LEU A 166 -1.16 17.48 -5.86
N TYR A 167 -0.63 18.60 -5.39
CA TYR A 167 0.15 18.69 -4.17
C TYR A 167 0.17 20.13 -3.65
N ASN A 168 0.49 20.27 -2.36
CA ASN A 168 0.71 21.57 -1.73
C ASN A 168 2.22 21.76 -1.52
N GLU A 169 2.80 22.82 -2.09
CA GLU A 169 4.23 23.10 -1.97
C GLU A 169 4.68 23.20 -0.50
N HIS A 170 3.89 23.84 0.38
CA HIS A 170 4.22 23.96 1.81
C HIS A 170 4.22 22.62 2.55
N GLU A 171 3.47 21.64 2.10
CA GLU A 171 3.46 20.30 2.69
C GLU A 171 4.66 19.47 2.26
N ILE A 172 5.26 19.81 1.11
CA ILE A 172 6.37 19.06 0.53
C ILE A 172 7.74 19.55 1.03
N ASP A 173 7.88 20.83 1.41
CA ASP A 173 9.18 21.42 1.74
C ASP A 173 9.94 20.68 2.86
N ASN A 174 9.25 20.12 3.86
CA ASN A 174 9.86 19.41 5.00
C ASN A 174 9.44 17.94 5.10
N ILE A 175 8.96 17.35 4.02
CA ILE A 175 8.36 16.01 4.02
C ILE A 175 9.37 14.91 4.41
N ASN A 176 10.67 15.15 4.22
CA ASN A 176 11.73 14.18 4.48
C ASN A 176 12.50 14.40 5.79
N ASP A 177 12.08 15.34 6.64
CA ASP A 177 12.87 15.75 7.81
C ASP A 177 12.38 15.12 9.13
N TRP A 178 11.10 14.84 9.25
CA TRP A 178 10.47 14.44 10.49
C TRP A 178 11.01 13.14 11.09
N TYR A 179 11.40 12.17 10.26
CA TYR A 179 11.92 10.88 10.70
C TYR A 179 13.44 10.91 11.01
N GLN A 180 14.07 12.07 10.87
CA GLN A 180 15.47 12.32 11.28
C GLN A 180 15.56 13.06 12.61
N THR A 181 14.44 13.38 13.23
CA THR A 181 14.41 14.17 14.46
C THR A 181 14.72 13.32 15.70
N PRO A 182 15.30 13.89 16.78
CA PRO A 182 15.46 13.19 18.06
C PRO A 182 14.15 12.63 18.60
N MET A 183 13.03 13.35 18.45
CA MET A 183 11.71 12.94 18.92
C MET A 183 11.23 11.65 18.25
N PHE A 184 11.50 11.49 16.95
CA PHE A 184 11.20 10.26 16.24
C PHE A 184 11.88 9.05 16.89
N PHE A 185 13.19 9.17 17.16
CA PHE A 185 13.97 8.09 17.78
C PHE A 185 13.57 7.86 19.24
N GLU A 186 13.22 8.90 19.99
CA GLU A 186 12.70 8.76 21.35
C GLU A 186 11.40 7.97 21.37
N ASN A 187 10.45 8.32 20.50
CA ASN A 187 9.17 7.62 20.36
C ASN A 187 9.36 6.16 19.96
N PHE A 188 10.25 5.88 19.02
CA PHE A 188 10.52 4.53 18.56
C PHE A 188 11.15 3.67 19.69
N ARG A 189 12.19 4.18 20.35
CA ARG A 189 12.88 3.47 21.43
C ARG A 189 11.97 3.23 22.63
N ALA A 190 11.08 4.17 22.95
CA ALA A 190 10.11 3.98 24.03
C ALA A 190 9.19 2.77 23.80
N GLN A 191 9.03 2.32 22.55
CA GLN A 191 8.17 1.22 22.18
C GLN A 191 8.91 -0.06 21.77
N GLU A 192 10.23 -0.06 21.68
CA GLU A 192 11.01 -1.15 21.08
C GLU A 192 10.79 -2.55 21.70
N GLU A 193 10.44 -2.60 23.01
CA GLU A 193 10.07 -3.84 23.69
C GLU A 193 8.70 -4.41 23.26
N ASN A 194 7.82 -3.53 22.81
CA ASN A 194 6.46 -3.89 22.44
C ASN A 194 6.34 -4.29 20.95
N ILE A 195 7.27 -3.83 20.10
CA ILE A 195 7.20 -4.01 18.64
C ILE A 195 7.16 -5.50 18.27
N ARG A 196 6.21 -5.83 17.40
CA ARG A 196 6.03 -7.16 16.79
C ARG A 196 5.98 -7.10 15.26
N GLN A 197 5.62 -5.93 14.72
CA GLN A 197 5.54 -5.73 13.28
C GLN A 197 5.90 -4.30 12.89
N ILE A 198 6.65 -4.15 11.80
CA ILE A 198 6.88 -2.87 11.16
C ILE A 198 6.57 -3.00 9.68
N TYR A 199 5.73 -2.11 9.17
CA TYR A 199 5.45 -1.97 7.74
C TYR A 199 6.12 -0.70 7.23
N PHE A 200 6.97 -0.87 6.24
CA PHE A 200 7.65 0.22 5.54
C PHE A 200 7.04 0.43 4.17
N THR A 201 6.57 1.64 3.92
CA THR A 201 6.00 2.09 2.65
C THR A 201 6.32 3.57 2.42
N GLY A 202 5.60 4.31 1.61
CA GLY A 202 5.86 5.72 1.31
C GLY A 202 6.53 5.89 -0.04
N GLY A 203 7.71 6.50 -0.13
CA GLY A 203 8.51 6.59 -1.35
C GLY A 203 9.00 5.21 -1.79
N GLU A 204 10.30 4.94 -1.70
CA GLU A 204 10.87 3.59 -1.84
C GLU A 204 11.65 3.23 -0.58
N PRO A 205 11.14 2.36 0.28
CA PRO A 205 11.75 2.12 1.60
C PRO A 205 13.15 1.50 1.54
N THR A 206 13.51 0.82 0.45
CA THR A 206 14.83 0.18 0.30
C THR A 206 15.97 1.14 -0.03
N ILE A 207 15.67 2.44 -0.28
CA ILE A 207 16.69 3.47 -0.51
C ILE A 207 16.77 4.50 0.62
N ILE A 208 15.94 4.38 1.65
CA ILE A 208 15.89 5.31 2.80
C ILE A 208 16.79 4.79 3.91
N GLU A 209 17.89 5.52 4.22
CA GLU A 209 18.91 5.07 5.16
C GLU A 209 18.34 4.90 6.58
N GLN A 210 17.39 5.73 7.00
CA GLN A 210 16.74 5.62 8.32
C GLN A 210 16.06 4.27 8.54
N ASN A 211 15.55 3.63 7.49
CA ASN A 211 15.02 2.26 7.61
C ASN A 211 16.12 1.29 8.01
N TYR A 212 17.31 1.40 7.41
CA TYR A 212 18.46 0.57 7.79
C TYR A 212 18.94 0.83 9.21
N GLU A 213 18.95 2.08 9.65
CA GLU A 213 19.33 2.46 11.02
C GLU A 213 18.37 1.86 12.05
N LEU A 214 17.04 1.93 11.81
CA LEU A 214 16.04 1.32 12.69
C LEU A 214 16.16 -0.20 12.74
N LEU A 215 16.33 -0.84 11.59
CA LEU A 215 16.48 -2.28 11.52
C LEU A 215 17.78 -2.74 12.20
N GLN A 216 18.89 -2.04 11.97
CA GLN A 216 20.16 -2.34 12.62
C GLN A 216 20.08 -2.17 14.13
N HIS A 217 19.41 -1.11 14.60
CA HIS A 217 19.17 -0.91 16.04
C HIS A 217 18.42 -2.10 16.69
N LEU A 218 17.38 -2.63 16.02
CA LEU A 218 16.65 -3.81 16.52
C LEU A 218 17.49 -5.08 16.52
N VAL A 219 18.42 -5.21 15.57
CA VAL A 219 19.40 -6.31 15.53
C VAL A 219 20.38 -6.16 16.68
N ASP A 220 21.01 -5.00 16.83
CA ASP A 220 22.03 -4.74 17.85
C ASP A 220 21.50 -4.87 19.28
N THR A 221 20.21 -4.59 19.47
CA THR A 221 19.51 -4.73 20.76
C THR A 221 18.88 -6.12 20.97
N GLY A 222 19.10 -7.07 20.03
CA GLY A 222 18.60 -8.45 20.13
C GLY A 222 17.08 -8.61 19.98
N LYS A 223 16.39 -7.62 19.39
CA LYS A 223 14.91 -7.60 19.26
C LYS A 223 14.41 -8.08 17.90
N ALA A 224 15.28 -8.14 16.90
CA ALA A 224 14.92 -8.46 15.52
C ALA A 224 14.19 -9.80 15.38
N SER A 225 14.62 -10.83 16.11
CA SER A 225 14.07 -12.20 16.03
C SER A 225 12.59 -12.35 16.43
N ARG A 226 11.98 -11.32 17.02
CA ARG A 226 10.56 -11.30 17.41
C ARG A 226 9.73 -10.28 16.61
N VAL A 227 10.34 -9.63 15.62
CA VAL A 227 9.69 -8.57 14.81
C VAL A 227 9.54 -9.07 13.38
N SER A 228 8.31 -9.04 12.87
CA SER A 228 8.00 -9.30 11.48
C SER A 228 8.05 -7.99 10.68
N LEU A 229 8.59 -8.04 9.47
CA LEU A 229 8.71 -6.90 8.58
C LEU A 229 7.78 -7.02 7.37
N ILE A 230 7.22 -5.89 6.93
CA ILE A 230 6.52 -5.78 5.66
C ILE A 230 7.15 -4.62 4.88
N PHE A 231 7.48 -4.85 3.62
CA PHE A 231 7.97 -3.80 2.70
C PHE A 231 7.07 -3.71 1.48
N SER A 232 6.48 -2.52 1.24
CA SER A 232 5.92 -2.20 -0.06
C SER A 232 7.02 -1.55 -0.90
N THR A 233 7.56 -2.29 -1.86
CA THR A 233 8.76 -1.89 -2.60
C THR A 233 8.61 -2.04 -4.10
N ASN A 234 9.27 -1.16 -4.85
CA ASN A 234 9.34 -1.22 -6.31
C ASN A 234 10.37 -2.26 -6.82
N MET A 235 11.05 -2.95 -5.91
CA MET A 235 12.01 -4.01 -6.19
C MET A 235 13.25 -3.59 -7.00
N THR A 236 13.55 -2.29 -7.11
CA THR A 236 14.72 -1.84 -7.88
C THR A 236 16.04 -1.86 -7.09
N ASN A 237 15.97 -1.88 -5.76
CA ASN A 237 17.15 -1.74 -4.89
C ASN A 237 17.22 -2.81 -3.80
N ILE A 238 17.31 -4.07 -4.18
CA ILE A 238 17.46 -5.21 -3.24
C ILE A 238 18.95 -5.57 -3.12
N GLN A 239 19.69 -4.79 -2.31
CA GLN A 239 21.13 -4.96 -2.11
C GLN A 239 21.46 -6.08 -1.11
N ASP A 240 22.71 -6.59 -1.13
CA ASP A 240 23.16 -7.64 -0.21
C ASP A 240 23.08 -7.22 1.25
N ARG A 241 23.42 -5.96 1.57
CA ARG A 241 23.29 -5.43 2.94
C ARG A 241 21.86 -5.48 3.43
N PHE A 242 20.89 -5.17 2.55
CA PHE A 242 19.46 -5.20 2.88
C PHE A 242 19.01 -6.63 3.18
N VAL A 243 19.34 -7.58 2.29
CA VAL A 243 18.97 -8.99 2.45
C VAL A 243 19.54 -9.55 3.75
N LYS A 244 20.85 -9.38 4.01
CA LYS A 244 21.51 -9.83 5.24
C LYS A 244 20.88 -9.25 6.51
N LEU A 245 20.38 -8.03 6.43
CA LEU A 245 19.74 -7.35 7.55
C LEU A 245 18.36 -7.94 7.84
N VAL A 246 17.49 -8.07 6.82
CA VAL A 246 16.14 -8.57 7.01
C VAL A 246 16.05 -10.05 7.35
N GLU A 247 17.04 -10.86 6.97
CA GLU A 247 17.15 -12.29 7.36
C GLU A 247 17.25 -12.51 8.87
N GLN A 248 17.66 -11.49 9.63
CA GLN A 248 17.78 -11.58 11.10
C GLN A 248 16.44 -11.41 11.82
N PHE A 249 15.40 -10.99 11.10
CA PHE A 249 14.06 -10.79 11.64
C PHE A 249 13.25 -12.10 11.66
N GLU A 250 12.15 -12.09 12.43
CA GLU A 250 11.25 -13.23 12.53
C GLU A 250 10.73 -13.65 11.16
N ARG A 251 10.24 -12.68 10.39
CA ARG A 251 9.67 -12.88 9.06
C ARG A 251 9.75 -11.58 8.26
N VAL A 252 9.91 -11.68 6.96
CA VAL A 252 9.80 -10.55 6.04
C VAL A 252 8.79 -10.83 4.94
N THR A 253 7.88 -9.89 4.71
CA THR A 253 6.91 -9.93 3.61
C THR A 253 7.23 -8.80 2.64
N PHE A 254 7.47 -9.15 1.39
CA PHE A 254 7.66 -8.20 0.30
C PHE A 254 6.36 -8.06 -0.49
N LEU A 255 5.79 -6.87 -0.47
CA LEU A 255 4.70 -6.44 -1.36
C LEU A 255 5.37 -5.82 -2.59
N ALA A 256 5.66 -6.65 -3.59
CA ALA A 256 6.39 -6.25 -4.78
C ALA A 256 5.47 -5.52 -5.76
N SER A 257 5.67 -4.22 -5.89
CA SER A 257 4.84 -3.38 -6.76
C SER A 257 5.21 -3.60 -8.23
N CYS A 258 4.28 -4.08 -9.04
CA CYS A 258 4.46 -4.35 -10.45
C CYS A 258 3.13 -4.16 -11.20
N GLU A 259 3.18 -3.53 -12.38
CA GLU A 259 1.96 -3.23 -13.14
C GLU A 259 1.82 -4.08 -14.41
N GLY A 260 2.74 -5.02 -14.69
CA GLY A 260 2.69 -5.84 -15.89
C GLY A 260 4.02 -6.51 -16.20
N PHE A 261 4.10 -7.18 -17.35
CA PHE A 261 5.29 -7.86 -17.83
C PHE A 261 6.10 -6.97 -18.79
N GLY A 262 7.41 -6.98 -18.68
CA GLY A 262 8.32 -6.34 -19.64
C GLY A 262 8.04 -4.83 -19.81
N ASP A 263 7.81 -4.44 -21.06
CA ASP A 263 7.62 -3.04 -21.47
C ASP A 263 6.42 -2.37 -20.78
N VAL A 264 5.36 -3.10 -20.43
CA VAL A 264 4.22 -2.56 -19.68
C VAL A 264 4.65 -2.10 -18.28
N HIS A 265 5.50 -2.90 -17.61
CA HIS A 265 6.06 -2.51 -16.33
C HIS A 265 6.95 -1.24 -16.46
N GLU A 266 7.85 -1.22 -17.43
CA GLU A 266 8.77 -0.08 -17.66
C GLU A 266 8.01 1.21 -18.03
N TYR A 267 6.94 1.09 -18.82
CA TYR A 267 6.09 2.22 -19.21
C TYR A 267 5.32 2.82 -18.02
N LEU A 268 4.70 1.97 -17.21
CA LEU A 268 3.89 2.42 -16.08
C LEU A 268 4.71 2.89 -14.88
N ARG A 269 5.93 2.35 -14.71
CA ARG A 269 6.79 2.60 -13.55
C ARG A 269 8.16 3.19 -13.92
N ALA A 270 8.20 4.10 -14.90
CA ALA A 270 9.43 4.74 -15.34
C ALA A 270 10.27 5.31 -14.17
N PRO A 271 11.63 5.22 -14.23
CA PRO A 271 12.47 4.55 -15.20
C PRO A 271 12.83 3.10 -14.82
N ALA A 272 11.93 2.36 -14.17
CA ALA A 272 12.17 0.96 -13.81
C ALA A 272 12.63 0.13 -15.02
N LYS A 273 13.38 -0.94 -14.73
CA LYS A 273 13.82 -1.92 -15.72
C LYS A 273 13.32 -3.29 -15.34
N TRP A 274 12.66 -3.96 -16.30
CA TRP A 274 12.07 -5.27 -16.07
C TRP A 274 13.09 -6.31 -15.62
N ASN A 275 14.25 -6.36 -16.24
CA ASN A 275 15.31 -7.30 -15.88
C ASN A 275 15.82 -7.12 -14.44
N VAL A 276 15.77 -5.91 -13.89
CA VAL A 276 16.11 -5.65 -12.47
C VAL A 276 15.04 -6.20 -11.56
N PHE A 277 13.77 -5.94 -11.88
CA PHE A 277 12.63 -6.48 -11.14
C PHE A 277 12.65 -8.01 -11.11
N GLU A 278 12.77 -8.64 -12.29
CA GLU A 278 12.83 -10.10 -12.45
C GLU A 278 13.99 -10.71 -11.66
N LYS A 279 15.20 -10.16 -11.79
CA LYS A 279 16.37 -10.58 -11.01
C LYS A 279 16.10 -10.55 -9.51
N ASN A 280 15.49 -9.47 -9.02
CA ASN A 280 15.26 -9.29 -7.58
C ASN A 280 14.14 -10.22 -7.07
N ILE A 281 13.05 -10.40 -7.81
CA ILE A 281 12.02 -11.40 -7.46
C ILE A 281 12.62 -12.81 -7.41
N THR A 282 13.38 -13.20 -8.44
CA THR A 282 14.05 -14.51 -8.50
C THR A 282 15.01 -14.70 -7.34
N ARG A 283 15.77 -13.66 -6.97
CA ARG A 283 16.65 -13.69 -5.80
C ARG A 283 15.89 -13.95 -4.51
N LEU A 284 14.82 -13.19 -4.25
CA LEU A 284 14.00 -13.35 -3.05
C LEU A 284 13.27 -14.69 -3.02
N ALA A 285 12.87 -15.23 -4.18
CA ALA A 285 12.24 -16.54 -4.27
C ALA A 285 13.16 -17.68 -3.80
N ASN A 286 14.47 -17.49 -3.89
CA ASN A 286 15.47 -18.46 -3.40
C ASN A 286 15.86 -18.29 -1.92
N MET A 287 15.30 -17.30 -1.21
CA MET A 287 15.48 -17.17 0.25
C MET A 287 14.63 -18.20 1.01
N ASP A 288 14.88 -18.33 2.31
CA ASP A 288 14.12 -19.22 3.19
C ASP A 288 12.60 -18.97 3.08
N PRO A 289 11.81 -19.94 2.58
CA PRO A 289 10.37 -19.75 2.37
C PRO A 289 9.56 -19.63 3.67
N TRP A 290 10.11 -20.08 4.80
CA TRP A 290 9.45 -19.96 6.10
C TRP A 290 9.58 -18.54 6.68
N LYS A 291 10.65 -17.85 6.31
CA LYS A 291 10.91 -16.47 6.75
C LYS A 291 10.53 -15.42 5.71
N THR A 292 10.50 -15.77 4.43
CA THR A 292 10.31 -14.80 3.36
C THR A 292 9.02 -15.05 2.59
N VAL A 293 8.12 -14.08 2.60
CA VAL A 293 6.89 -14.08 1.80
C VAL A 293 7.03 -13.05 0.67
N ILE A 294 6.63 -13.43 -0.53
CA ILE A 294 6.66 -12.55 -1.70
C ILE A 294 5.24 -12.49 -2.27
N MET A 295 4.70 -11.28 -2.31
CA MET A 295 3.41 -10.99 -2.92
C MET A 295 3.60 -9.93 -4.00
N CYS A 296 3.41 -10.28 -5.25
CA CYS A 296 3.34 -9.30 -6.32
C CYS A 296 1.96 -8.61 -6.29
N THR A 297 1.97 -7.29 -6.24
CA THR A 297 0.76 -6.46 -6.07
C THR A 297 0.51 -5.60 -7.31
N PRO A 298 0.09 -6.20 -8.46
CA PRO A 298 -0.20 -5.43 -9.65
C PRO A 298 -1.42 -4.54 -9.45
N VAL A 299 -1.28 -3.26 -9.78
CA VAL A 299 -2.39 -2.31 -9.80
C VAL A 299 -3.07 -2.40 -11.17
N ILE A 300 -4.26 -3.02 -11.19
CA ILE A 300 -5.06 -3.20 -12.41
C ILE A 300 -5.71 -1.86 -12.76
N GLN A 301 -5.44 -1.40 -13.99
CA GLN A 301 -5.85 -0.11 -14.51
C GLN A 301 -6.10 -0.19 -16.02
N SER A 302 -6.56 0.91 -16.62
CA SER A 302 -6.93 0.97 -18.04
C SER A 302 -5.82 0.51 -19.00
N VAL A 303 -4.54 0.78 -18.69
CA VAL A 303 -3.41 0.45 -19.57
C VAL A 303 -3.10 -1.04 -19.59
N ASN A 304 -3.11 -1.70 -18.44
CA ASN A 304 -2.57 -3.06 -18.29
C ASN A 304 -3.62 -4.18 -18.28
N LEU A 305 -4.91 -3.85 -18.20
CA LEU A 305 -5.99 -4.85 -18.12
C LEU A 305 -5.92 -5.89 -19.26
N ALA A 306 -5.64 -5.45 -20.49
CA ALA A 306 -5.65 -6.32 -21.68
C ALA A 306 -4.53 -7.38 -21.68
N ASP A 307 -3.42 -7.12 -21.00
CA ASP A 307 -2.20 -7.94 -21.08
C ASP A 307 -1.66 -8.39 -19.71
N ILE A 308 -2.43 -8.20 -18.65
CA ILE A 308 -2.00 -8.58 -17.27
C ILE A 308 -1.74 -10.09 -17.13
N THR A 309 -2.37 -10.90 -17.95
CA THR A 309 -2.15 -12.36 -17.98
C THR A 309 -0.72 -12.74 -18.28
N LYS A 310 0.01 -11.97 -19.09
CA LYS A 310 1.44 -12.21 -19.34
C LYS A 310 2.29 -12.12 -18.07
N PHE A 311 1.94 -11.18 -17.18
CA PHE A 311 2.59 -11.08 -15.89
C PHE A 311 2.23 -12.23 -14.95
N PHE A 312 0.96 -12.66 -14.95
CA PHE A 312 0.53 -13.79 -14.14
C PHE A 312 1.19 -15.11 -14.61
N GLU A 313 1.31 -15.29 -15.92
CA GLU A 313 2.01 -16.43 -16.51
C GLU A 313 3.48 -16.47 -16.11
N TRP A 314 4.16 -15.33 -16.13
CA TRP A 314 5.55 -15.24 -15.64
C TRP A 314 5.68 -15.67 -14.17
N ILE A 315 4.74 -15.26 -13.28
CA ILE A 315 4.72 -15.70 -11.89
C ILE A 315 4.46 -17.20 -11.79
N GLU A 316 3.50 -17.74 -12.54
CA GLU A 316 3.21 -19.19 -12.52
C GLU A 316 4.40 -20.00 -13.02
N ASN A 317 5.14 -19.53 -14.02
CA ASN A 317 6.37 -20.15 -14.46
C ASN A 317 7.45 -20.19 -13.35
N ILE A 318 7.56 -19.14 -12.52
CA ILE A 318 8.42 -19.18 -11.33
C ILE A 318 7.89 -20.23 -10.35
N ASN A 319 6.60 -20.22 -10.03
CA ASN A 319 5.98 -21.14 -9.09
C ASN A 319 6.14 -22.61 -9.52
N ASP A 320 6.14 -22.89 -10.83
CA ASP A 320 6.37 -24.24 -11.37
C ASP A 320 7.77 -24.77 -11.04
N THR A 321 8.78 -23.90 -10.98
CA THR A 321 10.15 -24.32 -10.60
C THR A 321 10.24 -24.74 -9.15
N PHE A 322 9.34 -24.25 -8.27
CA PHE A 322 9.28 -24.61 -6.85
C PHE A 322 8.23 -25.70 -6.54
N GLY A 323 7.29 -25.95 -7.45
CA GLY A 323 6.19 -26.90 -7.24
C GLY A 323 5.06 -26.41 -6.33
N TYR A 324 5.11 -25.15 -5.87
CA TYR A 324 4.09 -24.52 -5.02
C TYR A 324 4.06 -23.00 -5.25
N SER A 325 3.07 -22.29 -4.67
CA SER A 325 2.94 -20.83 -4.76
C SER A 325 4.04 -20.11 -3.95
N ARG A 326 5.26 -20.08 -4.49
CA ARG A 326 6.41 -19.40 -3.88
C ARG A 326 6.28 -17.89 -3.95
N VAL A 327 5.75 -17.40 -5.06
CA VAL A 327 5.40 -16.00 -5.31
C VAL A 327 3.90 -15.89 -5.46
N GLN A 328 3.26 -15.12 -4.61
CA GLN A 328 1.81 -14.92 -4.62
C GLN A 328 1.44 -13.72 -5.49
N ILE A 329 0.23 -13.73 -6.02
CA ILE A 329 -0.34 -12.59 -6.76
C ILE A 329 -1.51 -12.03 -5.96
N LEU A 330 -1.44 -10.73 -5.64
CA LEU A 330 -2.50 -10.00 -4.95
C LEU A 330 -2.87 -8.75 -5.79
N PRO A 331 -3.79 -8.86 -6.76
CA PRO A 331 -4.18 -7.73 -7.59
C PRO A 331 -4.83 -6.63 -6.77
N ILE A 332 -4.42 -5.39 -7.01
CA ILE A 332 -5.06 -4.18 -6.48
C ILE A 332 -5.80 -3.53 -7.63
N ILE A 333 -7.04 -3.12 -7.42
CA ILE A 333 -7.83 -2.45 -8.46
C ILE A 333 -7.72 -0.94 -8.23
N LEU A 334 -7.22 -0.22 -9.24
CA LEU A 334 -7.10 1.23 -9.18
C LEU A 334 -8.50 1.87 -9.20
N THR A 335 -8.72 2.79 -8.27
CA THR A 335 -9.94 3.61 -8.19
C THR A 335 -9.64 5.10 -8.24
N PHE A 336 -8.43 5.47 -7.91
CA PHE A 336 -7.93 6.85 -7.96
C PHE A 336 -6.47 6.88 -8.44
N PRO A 337 -6.12 7.82 -9.34
CA PRO A 337 -6.96 8.84 -9.94
C PRO A 337 -7.96 8.27 -10.97
N ARG A 338 -9.17 8.82 -11.05
CA ARG A 338 -10.29 8.32 -11.86
C ARG A 338 -9.94 8.12 -13.34
N HIS A 339 -9.14 8.98 -13.92
CA HIS A 339 -8.74 8.90 -15.33
C HIS A 339 -7.83 7.68 -15.66
N LEU A 340 -7.33 6.96 -14.68
CA LEU A 340 -6.58 5.71 -14.87
C LEU A 340 -7.42 4.46 -14.54
N ASP A 341 -8.60 4.63 -13.93
CA ASP A 341 -9.48 3.51 -13.59
C ASP A 341 -9.91 2.75 -14.85
N LEU A 342 -10.00 1.44 -14.78
CA LEU A 342 -10.45 0.61 -15.89
C LEU A 342 -11.92 0.89 -16.31
N GLU A 343 -12.71 1.51 -15.43
CA GLU A 343 -14.10 1.88 -15.73
C GLU A 343 -14.24 2.94 -16.81
N ILE A 344 -13.16 3.67 -17.16
CA ILE A 344 -13.17 4.63 -18.28
C ILE A 344 -13.20 3.96 -19.66
N LEU A 345 -12.86 2.68 -19.74
CA LEU A 345 -12.80 1.95 -21.00
C LEU A 345 -14.20 1.59 -21.51
N PRO A 346 -14.38 1.52 -22.85
CA PRO A 346 -15.58 0.96 -23.44
C PRO A 346 -15.89 -0.44 -22.92
N LEU A 347 -17.18 -0.74 -22.73
CA LEU A 347 -17.64 -2.01 -22.17
C LEU A 347 -17.08 -3.22 -22.93
N GLU A 348 -17.09 -3.16 -24.25
CA GLU A 348 -16.59 -4.24 -25.10
C GLU A 348 -15.09 -4.53 -24.89
N MET A 349 -14.25 -3.49 -24.71
CA MET A 349 -12.83 -3.68 -24.41
C MET A 349 -12.64 -4.35 -23.04
N LYS A 350 -13.39 -3.92 -22.04
CA LYS A 350 -13.35 -4.52 -20.68
C LYS A 350 -13.75 -5.99 -20.72
N GLN A 351 -14.84 -6.32 -21.41
CA GLN A 351 -15.34 -7.70 -21.50
C GLN A 351 -14.39 -8.62 -22.26
N ARG A 352 -13.77 -8.16 -23.34
CA ARG A 352 -12.75 -8.95 -24.03
C ARG A 352 -11.53 -9.23 -23.16
N ALA A 353 -11.06 -8.23 -22.42
CA ALA A 353 -9.95 -8.39 -21.50
C ALA A 353 -10.31 -9.33 -20.33
N LEU A 354 -11.51 -9.20 -19.79
CA LEU A 354 -12.03 -10.10 -18.75
C LEU A 354 -12.11 -11.55 -19.24
N ALA A 355 -12.66 -11.80 -20.42
CA ALA A 355 -12.77 -13.16 -20.97
C ALA A 355 -11.38 -13.83 -21.11
N LYS A 356 -10.37 -13.08 -21.58
CA LYS A 356 -8.98 -13.54 -21.65
C LYS A 356 -8.42 -13.87 -20.26
N LEU A 357 -8.70 -13.03 -19.27
CA LEU A 357 -8.24 -13.23 -17.90
C LEU A 357 -8.93 -14.44 -17.24
N GLU A 358 -10.23 -14.62 -17.45
CA GLU A 358 -11.00 -15.77 -16.92
C GLU A 358 -10.54 -17.10 -17.55
N ASP A 359 -10.29 -17.12 -18.88
CA ASP A 359 -9.72 -18.29 -19.56
C ASP A 359 -8.33 -18.65 -19.00
N PHE A 360 -7.50 -17.63 -18.73
CA PHE A 360 -6.21 -17.83 -18.11
C PHE A 360 -6.36 -18.43 -16.70
N VAL A 361 -7.19 -17.86 -15.85
CA VAL A 361 -7.41 -18.33 -14.47
C VAL A 361 -7.97 -19.75 -14.46
N ALA A 362 -8.87 -20.10 -15.40
CA ALA A 362 -9.43 -21.43 -15.51
C ALA A 362 -8.38 -22.53 -15.80
N LYS A 363 -7.23 -22.17 -16.35
CA LYS A 363 -6.10 -23.05 -16.64
C LYS A 363 -5.06 -23.14 -15.52
N HIS A 364 -5.18 -22.31 -14.47
CA HIS A 364 -4.20 -22.21 -13.38
C HIS A 364 -4.81 -22.52 -12.00
N PRO A 365 -4.80 -23.80 -11.57
CA PRO A 365 -5.43 -24.23 -10.31
C PRO A 365 -4.91 -23.50 -9.05
N ARG A 366 -3.64 -23.07 -9.03
CA ARG A 366 -3.08 -22.31 -7.88
C ARG A 366 -3.83 -20.99 -7.70
N LEU A 367 -4.14 -20.29 -8.77
CA LEU A 367 -4.89 -19.03 -8.72
C LEU A 367 -6.34 -19.25 -8.31
N GLN A 368 -7.00 -20.29 -8.85
CA GLN A 368 -8.37 -20.65 -8.47
C GLN A 368 -8.50 -20.97 -6.98
N ASN A 369 -7.50 -21.63 -6.40
CA ASN A 369 -7.48 -22.01 -4.99
C ASN A 369 -7.06 -20.86 -4.05
N SER A 370 -6.61 -19.72 -4.57
CA SER A 370 -6.25 -18.55 -3.78
C SER A 370 -7.47 -17.70 -3.47
N ILE A 371 -7.96 -17.76 -2.23
CA ILE A 371 -9.12 -16.97 -1.76
C ILE A 371 -8.89 -15.47 -1.99
N HIS A 372 -7.69 -14.97 -1.70
CA HIS A 372 -7.34 -13.56 -1.88
C HIS A 372 -7.36 -13.15 -3.35
N PHE A 373 -6.74 -13.96 -4.23
CA PHE A 373 -6.75 -13.69 -5.66
C PHE A 373 -8.16 -13.71 -6.22
N MET A 374 -8.95 -14.75 -5.90
CA MET A 374 -10.33 -14.89 -6.39
C MET A 374 -11.27 -13.80 -5.87
N GLY A 375 -11.06 -13.33 -4.64
CA GLY A 375 -11.78 -12.16 -4.12
C GLY A 375 -11.54 -10.92 -4.98
N ARG A 376 -10.29 -10.66 -5.39
CA ARG A 376 -9.95 -9.54 -6.30
C ARG A 376 -10.46 -9.76 -7.72
N MET A 377 -10.46 -11.01 -8.21
CA MET A 377 -11.08 -11.36 -9.50
C MET A 377 -12.56 -11.02 -9.56
N ASN A 378 -13.31 -11.23 -8.47
CA ASN A 378 -14.72 -10.83 -8.43
C ASN A 378 -14.89 -9.32 -8.61
N VAL A 379 -14.07 -8.50 -7.95
CA VAL A 379 -14.11 -7.04 -8.12
C VAL A 379 -13.75 -6.62 -9.55
N ILE A 380 -12.75 -7.26 -10.16
CA ILE A 380 -12.40 -7.01 -11.57
C ILE A 380 -13.58 -7.37 -12.49
N ARG A 381 -14.23 -8.52 -12.25
CA ARG A 381 -15.40 -8.98 -13.00
C ARG A 381 -16.55 -7.98 -12.92
N ASP A 382 -16.86 -7.50 -11.71
CA ASP A 382 -17.93 -6.53 -11.50
C ASP A 382 -17.67 -5.23 -12.26
N LYS A 383 -16.45 -4.69 -12.14
CA LYS A 383 -16.06 -3.48 -12.87
C LYS A 383 -16.05 -3.66 -14.39
N CYS A 384 -15.60 -4.80 -14.90
CA CYS A 384 -15.55 -5.07 -16.32
C CYS A 384 -16.95 -5.27 -16.96
N ASN A 385 -17.92 -5.78 -16.20
CA ASN A 385 -19.29 -5.98 -16.66
C ASN A 385 -20.18 -4.75 -16.48
N LYS A 386 -19.73 -3.78 -15.70
CA LYS A 386 -20.49 -2.54 -15.51
C LYS A 386 -20.36 -1.63 -16.73
N ASP A 387 -21.49 -1.19 -17.27
CA ASP A 387 -21.52 -0.14 -18.28
C ASP A 387 -21.35 1.23 -17.59
N SER A 388 -20.07 1.59 -17.40
CA SER A 388 -19.65 2.79 -16.66
C SER A 388 -18.73 3.69 -17.51
N PHE A 389 -18.82 3.56 -18.85
CA PHE A 389 -18.01 4.35 -19.76
C PHE A 389 -18.11 5.86 -19.45
N ASP A 390 -16.93 6.48 -19.26
CA ASP A 390 -16.81 7.89 -18.90
C ASP A 390 -15.94 8.62 -19.94
N PRO A 391 -16.58 9.25 -20.97
CA PRO A 391 -15.86 9.94 -22.03
C PRO A 391 -14.99 11.10 -21.53
N GLU A 392 -15.42 11.81 -20.46
CA GLU A 392 -14.64 12.93 -19.92
C GLU A 392 -13.37 12.43 -19.23
N ALA A 393 -13.49 11.35 -18.46
CA ALA A 393 -12.32 10.72 -17.85
C ALA A 393 -11.38 10.12 -18.91
N LEU A 394 -11.92 9.60 -20.02
CA LEU A 394 -11.13 9.11 -21.15
C LEU A 394 -10.36 10.25 -21.86
N VAL A 395 -10.97 11.41 -22.05
CA VAL A 395 -10.28 12.62 -22.56
C VAL A 395 -9.18 13.08 -21.60
N LYS A 396 -9.44 13.09 -20.29
CA LYS A 396 -8.42 13.38 -19.28
C LYS A 396 -7.27 12.36 -19.34
N PHE A 397 -7.59 11.08 -19.50
CA PHE A 397 -6.59 10.02 -19.66
C PHE A 397 -5.72 10.23 -20.91
N ARG A 398 -6.34 10.59 -22.05
CA ARG A 398 -5.61 10.95 -23.27
C ARG A 398 -4.62 12.09 -23.01
N THR A 399 -5.10 13.20 -22.45
CA THR A 399 -4.25 14.38 -22.16
C THR A 399 -3.09 14.01 -21.23
N TYR A 400 -3.36 13.31 -20.14
CA TYR A 400 -2.35 12.84 -19.20
C TYR A 400 -1.32 11.94 -19.86
N THR A 401 -1.78 10.96 -20.63
CA THR A 401 -0.95 9.96 -21.28
C THR A 401 -0.01 10.59 -22.29
N PHE A 402 -0.52 11.43 -23.19
CA PHE A 402 0.29 12.04 -24.25
C PHE A 402 1.26 13.10 -23.71
N MET A 403 0.85 13.86 -22.71
CA MET A 403 1.73 14.78 -21.99
C MET A 403 2.94 14.07 -21.38
N LEU A 404 2.72 12.93 -20.72
CA LEU A 404 3.82 12.14 -20.15
C LEU A 404 4.63 11.40 -21.21
N ASP A 405 4.01 10.90 -22.27
CA ASP A 405 4.69 10.22 -23.38
C ASP A 405 5.65 11.17 -24.07
N GLU A 406 5.20 12.39 -24.37
CA GLU A 406 6.04 13.45 -24.97
C GLU A 406 7.22 13.81 -24.06
N HIS A 407 6.94 14.10 -22.79
CA HIS A 407 7.98 14.50 -21.82
C HIS A 407 9.01 13.39 -21.56
N ARG A 408 8.57 12.12 -21.55
CA ARG A 408 9.42 10.96 -21.22
C ARG A 408 10.06 10.28 -22.44
N GLY A 409 9.68 10.65 -23.65
CA GLY A 409 10.08 9.95 -24.87
C GLY A 409 9.53 8.51 -24.91
N GLN A 410 8.34 8.29 -24.33
CA GLN A 410 7.62 7.01 -24.31
C GLN A 410 6.46 7.03 -25.30
N SER A 411 5.83 5.89 -25.56
CA SER A 411 4.60 5.83 -26.34
C SER A 411 3.69 4.69 -25.90
N LEU A 412 2.41 5.01 -25.64
CA LEU A 412 1.39 4.02 -25.33
C LEU A 412 1.21 2.96 -26.43
N VAL A 413 1.50 3.31 -27.69
CA VAL A 413 1.37 2.36 -28.81
C VAL A 413 2.25 1.11 -28.63
N ASN A 414 3.39 1.24 -27.96
CA ASN A 414 4.32 0.14 -27.73
C ASN A 414 3.82 -0.88 -26.70
N VAL A 415 2.88 -0.49 -25.84
CA VAL A 415 2.39 -1.32 -24.73
C VAL A 415 0.91 -1.67 -24.84
N ASN A 416 0.10 -0.80 -25.45
CA ASN A 416 -1.32 -1.04 -25.69
C ASN A 416 -1.79 -0.33 -26.98
N PRO A 417 -1.52 -0.92 -28.17
CA PRO A 417 -1.90 -0.31 -29.47
C PRO A 417 -3.39 -0.06 -29.62
N GLU A 418 -4.25 -0.95 -29.09
CA GLU A 418 -5.70 -0.80 -29.18
C GLU A 418 -6.17 0.45 -28.41
N LEU A 419 -5.69 0.61 -27.17
CA LEU A 419 -5.99 1.77 -26.36
C LEU A 419 -5.44 3.07 -26.96
N TYR A 420 -4.23 3.02 -27.52
CA TYR A 420 -3.65 4.15 -28.25
C TYR A 420 -4.55 4.60 -29.41
N ASN A 421 -5.02 3.64 -30.26
CA ASN A 421 -5.91 3.95 -31.38
C ASN A 421 -7.25 4.54 -30.92
N LEU A 422 -7.81 4.03 -29.82
CA LEU A 422 -9.01 4.62 -29.20
C LEU A 422 -8.77 6.08 -28.83
N LEU A 423 -7.64 6.40 -28.16
CA LEU A 423 -7.32 7.77 -27.76
C LEU A 423 -7.07 8.71 -28.96
N GLN A 424 -6.54 8.20 -30.04
CA GLN A 424 -6.34 8.99 -31.26
C GLN A 424 -7.66 9.35 -31.97
N SER A 425 -8.71 8.57 -31.77
CA SER A 425 -10.03 8.79 -32.39
C SER A 425 -10.90 9.80 -31.61
N LEU A 426 -10.46 10.25 -30.43
CA LEU A 426 -11.11 11.30 -29.63
C LEU A 426 -10.69 12.70 -30.09
#